data_b6cbdd9bda2ce4886479b5297ec079d0
#
_entry.id   b6cbdd9bda2ce4886479b5297ec079d0
#
_cell.length_a   1.000
_cell.length_b   1.000
_cell.length_c   1.000
_cell.angle_alpha   90.00
_cell.angle_beta   90.00
_cell.angle_gamma   90.00
#
_symmetry.space_group_name_H-M   'P 1'
#
loop_
_entity.id
_entity.type
_entity.pdbx_description
1 polymer ?
#
loop_
_entity_poly.entity_id
_entity_poly.type
_entity_poly.pdbx_seq_one_letter_code
_entity_poly.pdbx_strand_id
1 'polypeptide(L)'
;MTIAMNRLYRTALAAALTLTTASLRAADETVCESPKASEPLSSRTIRLKEAVVTGRRLADIGVTKMNLDSVALRQNVTNSLGDLLSQSTPVFIKSYGRGTMATASFRGTAPSHTQVTWNGMKINSPMLGMVDFSLIPSYFIDEASLYHGAGSVGVSGGGLGGAITLGTKPLGESGA
;
A
#
# COMPACT_ATOMS: atom_id res chain seq x y z
N MET A 1 58.38 -36.62 -33.96
CA MET A 1 57.16 -36.90 -33.17
C MET A 1 56.24 -35.68 -32.96
N THR A 2 56.63 -34.49 -33.38
CA THR A 2 55.92 -33.22 -33.19
C THR A 2 54.92 -32.85 -34.31
N ILE A 3 55.11 -33.41 -35.52
CA ILE A 3 54.30 -33.03 -36.70
C ILE A 3 52.97 -33.77 -36.76
N ALA A 4 52.89 -34.98 -36.23
CA ALA A 4 51.64 -35.78 -36.18
C ALA A 4 50.64 -35.21 -35.15
N MET A 5 51.10 -34.67 -34.04
CA MET A 5 50.29 -34.10 -32.97
C MET A 5 49.58 -32.80 -33.39
N ASN A 6 50.23 -32.06 -34.30
CA ASN A 6 49.67 -30.79 -34.78
C ASN A 6 48.52 -30.99 -35.82
N ARG A 7 48.51 -32.13 -36.53
CA ARG A 7 47.42 -32.47 -37.45
C ARG A 7 46.16 -32.93 -36.74
N LEU A 8 46.30 -33.70 -35.65
CA LEU A 8 45.17 -34.16 -34.84
C LEU A 8 44.50 -32.97 -34.10
N TYR A 9 45.31 -32.00 -33.64
CA TYR A 9 44.76 -30.82 -32.97
C TYR A 9 43.98 -29.90 -33.95
N ARG A 10 44.45 -29.77 -35.20
CA ARG A 10 43.78 -28.99 -36.25
C ARG A 10 42.50 -29.62 -36.74
N THR A 11 42.40 -30.94 -36.79
CA THR A 11 41.16 -31.65 -37.14
C THR A 11 40.15 -31.64 -36.00
N ALA A 12 40.58 -31.73 -34.75
CA ALA A 12 39.71 -31.60 -33.57
C ALA A 12 39.15 -30.16 -33.42
N LEU A 13 39.99 -29.14 -33.70
CA LEU A 13 39.56 -27.75 -33.64
C LEU A 13 38.56 -27.41 -34.76
N ALA A 14 38.74 -27.98 -35.96
CA ALA A 14 37.81 -27.80 -37.09
C ALA A 14 36.45 -28.50 -36.83
N ALA A 15 36.46 -29.67 -36.20
CA ALA A 15 35.24 -30.38 -35.83
C ALA A 15 34.46 -29.65 -34.70
N ALA A 16 35.16 -29.07 -33.76
CA ALA A 16 34.53 -28.27 -32.69
C ALA A 16 33.89 -26.96 -33.23
N LEU A 17 34.52 -26.35 -34.25
CA LEU A 17 34.01 -25.12 -34.85
C LEU A 17 32.76 -25.35 -35.72
N THR A 18 32.65 -26.53 -36.35
CA THR A 18 31.48 -26.88 -37.14
C THR A 18 30.27 -27.29 -36.29
N LEU A 19 30.48 -27.83 -35.09
CA LEU A 19 29.39 -28.14 -34.16
C LEU A 19 28.75 -26.87 -33.57
N THR A 20 29.53 -25.82 -33.32
CA THR A 20 29.01 -24.56 -32.80
C THR A 20 28.19 -23.78 -33.82
N THR A 21 28.50 -23.90 -35.12
CA THR A 21 27.71 -23.21 -36.15
C THR A 21 26.38 -23.92 -36.47
N ALA A 22 26.29 -25.23 -36.21
CA ALA A 22 25.02 -25.96 -36.38
C ALA A 22 24.00 -25.63 -35.30
N SER A 23 24.43 -25.33 -34.07
CA SER A 23 23.54 -24.95 -32.98
C SER A 23 23.02 -23.50 -33.10
N LEU A 24 23.74 -22.60 -33.78
CA LEU A 24 23.29 -21.24 -34.04
C LEU A 24 22.23 -21.14 -35.15
N ARG A 25 22.15 -22.16 -36.03
CA ARG A 25 21.19 -22.15 -37.14
C ARG A 25 19.83 -22.75 -36.79
N ALA A 26 19.75 -23.45 -35.67
CA ALA A 26 18.49 -23.99 -35.15
C ALA A 26 17.67 -23.03 -34.30
N ALA A 27 18.21 -21.86 -33.97
CA ALA A 27 17.54 -20.86 -33.14
C ALA A 27 16.88 -19.71 -33.92
N ASP A 28 16.99 -19.69 -35.27
CA ASP A 28 16.47 -18.60 -36.11
C ASP A 28 15.29 -19.04 -37.02
N GLU A 29 14.68 -20.17 -36.71
CA GLU A 29 13.37 -20.57 -37.26
C GLU A 29 12.30 -20.62 -36.15
N THR A 30 12.24 -19.67 -35.27
CA THR A 30 10.94 -19.25 -34.75
C THR A 30 10.30 -18.39 -35.83
N VAL A 31 9.66 -19.12 -36.74
CA VAL A 31 8.60 -18.67 -37.61
C VAL A 31 7.85 -17.54 -36.88
N CYS A 32 7.97 -16.32 -37.42
CA CYS A 32 6.89 -15.36 -37.30
C CYS A 32 5.66 -16.06 -37.88
N GLU A 33 4.95 -16.80 -37.05
CA GLU A 33 3.59 -17.18 -37.34
C GLU A 33 2.84 -15.86 -37.47
N SER A 34 2.66 -15.50 -38.71
CA SER A 34 1.79 -14.43 -39.18
C SER A 34 0.52 -14.51 -38.34
N PRO A 35 0.10 -13.44 -37.66
CA PRO A 35 -1.13 -13.49 -36.90
C PRO A 35 -2.22 -13.94 -37.87
N LYS A 36 -2.77 -15.11 -37.61
CA LYS A 36 -3.89 -15.69 -38.31
C LYS A 36 -4.91 -14.60 -38.47
N ALA A 37 -5.17 -14.25 -39.72
CA ALA A 37 -6.05 -13.17 -40.11
C ALA A 37 -7.32 -13.19 -39.29
N SER A 38 -7.48 -12.13 -38.50
CA SER A 38 -8.73 -11.48 -38.15
C SER A 38 -9.95 -12.39 -37.98
N GLU A 39 -10.14 -12.88 -36.80
CA GLU A 39 -11.52 -12.90 -36.30
C GLU A 39 -12.01 -11.44 -36.24
N PRO A 40 -13.19 -11.13 -36.76
CA PRO A 40 -13.68 -9.78 -36.78
C PRO A 40 -13.75 -9.26 -35.33
N LEU A 41 -13.15 -8.11 -35.08
CA LEU A 41 -13.12 -7.40 -33.79
C LEU A 41 -14.49 -7.21 -33.13
N SER A 42 -15.58 -7.47 -33.85
CA SER A 42 -16.95 -7.30 -33.39
C SER A 42 -17.45 -8.41 -32.43
N SER A 43 -16.75 -9.55 -32.34
CA SER A 43 -17.20 -10.67 -31.47
C SER A 43 -16.49 -10.74 -30.11
N ARG A 44 -15.45 -9.94 -29.89
CA ARG A 44 -14.75 -9.91 -28.61
C ARG A 44 -15.42 -8.92 -27.67
N THR A 45 -16.53 -9.32 -27.08
CA THR A 45 -17.16 -8.57 -26.01
C THR A 45 -16.26 -8.60 -24.78
N ILE A 46 -15.47 -7.54 -24.57
CA ILE A 46 -14.69 -7.34 -23.35
C ILE A 46 -15.70 -6.87 -22.30
N ARG A 47 -16.07 -7.75 -21.37
CA ARG A 47 -16.82 -7.32 -20.18
C ARG A 47 -15.88 -6.50 -19.31
N LEU A 48 -16.02 -5.19 -19.38
CA LEU A 48 -15.34 -4.28 -18.46
C LEU A 48 -15.95 -4.50 -17.08
N LYS A 49 -15.11 -4.60 -16.06
CA LYS A 49 -15.56 -4.52 -14.67
C LYS A 49 -16.29 -3.19 -14.50
N GLU A 50 -17.42 -3.24 -13.84
CA GLU A 50 -18.19 -2.04 -13.50
C GLU A 50 -17.27 -1.03 -12.80
N ALA A 51 -17.09 0.14 -13.40
CA ALA A 51 -16.36 1.23 -12.80
C ALA A 51 -17.34 2.00 -11.91
N VAL A 52 -17.31 1.73 -10.61
CA VAL A 52 -18.08 2.51 -9.65
C VAL A 52 -17.37 3.85 -9.46
N VAL A 53 -17.91 4.91 -10.08
CA VAL A 53 -17.47 6.28 -9.84
C VAL A 53 -18.14 6.78 -8.58
N THR A 54 -17.43 6.69 -7.45
CA THR A 54 -17.84 7.36 -6.21
C THR A 54 -17.55 8.84 -6.31
N GLY A 55 -18.60 9.65 -6.47
CA GLY A 55 -18.48 11.10 -6.38
C GLY A 55 -18.03 11.54 -4.99
N ARG A 56 -17.13 12.54 -4.91
CA ARG A 56 -16.77 13.18 -3.65
C ARG A 56 -18.02 13.81 -3.03
N ARG A 57 -18.30 13.50 -1.77
CA ARG A 57 -19.39 14.18 -1.06
C ARG A 57 -19.08 15.67 -0.99
N LEU A 58 -20.09 16.52 -1.21
CA LEU A 58 -19.94 17.99 -1.11
C LEU A 58 -19.37 18.41 0.27
N ALA A 59 -19.64 17.65 1.33
CA ALA A 59 -19.08 17.84 2.67
C ALA A 59 -17.55 17.68 2.73
N ASP A 60 -16.92 17.02 1.75
CA ASP A 60 -15.47 16.85 1.70
C ASP A 60 -14.75 18.00 0.96
N ILE A 61 -15.50 18.95 0.38
CA ILE A 61 -14.94 20.11 -0.30
C ILE A 61 -14.41 21.09 0.74
N GLY A 62 -13.10 21.37 0.70
CA GLY A 62 -12.42 22.24 1.66
C GLY A 62 -11.94 21.55 2.94
N VAL A 63 -12.18 20.26 3.10
CA VAL A 63 -11.69 19.46 4.21
C VAL A 63 -10.36 18.82 3.84
N THR A 64 -9.34 19.08 4.66
CA THR A 64 -8.06 18.39 4.53
C THR A 64 -8.18 17.01 5.17
N LYS A 65 -8.42 15.99 4.34
CA LYS A 65 -8.43 14.58 4.72
C LYS A 65 -7.14 13.92 4.27
N MET A 66 -6.49 13.22 5.15
CA MET A 66 -5.33 12.37 4.88
C MET A 66 -5.67 10.94 5.24
N ASN A 67 -5.55 10.03 4.30
CA ASN A 67 -5.67 8.60 4.56
C ASN A 67 -4.28 8.01 4.75
N LEU A 68 -4.11 7.13 5.73
CA LEU A 68 -2.90 6.33 5.85
C LEU A 68 -2.88 5.28 4.75
N ASP A 69 -1.69 5.07 4.20
CA ASP A 69 -1.48 4.00 3.23
C ASP A 69 -1.57 2.63 3.93
N SER A 70 -2.29 1.70 3.31
CA SER A 70 -2.40 0.31 3.76
C SER A 70 -1.05 -0.40 3.83
N VAL A 71 -0.07 0.02 3.03
CA VAL A 71 1.30 -0.49 3.07
C VAL A 71 1.98 -0.09 4.36
N ALA A 72 1.86 1.18 4.77
CA ALA A 72 2.43 1.67 6.03
C ALA A 72 1.82 0.96 7.24
N LEU A 73 0.51 0.68 7.22
CA LEU A 73 -0.18 -0.09 8.25
C LEU A 73 0.38 -1.52 8.36
N ARG A 74 0.56 -2.20 7.25
CA ARG A 74 1.09 -3.58 7.21
C ARG A 74 2.56 -3.67 7.63
N GLN A 75 3.37 -2.68 7.30
CA GLN A 75 4.80 -2.66 7.68
C GLN A 75 4.99 -2.42 9.18
N ASN A 76 4.05 -1.75 9.83
CA ASN A 76 4.14 -1.39 11.25
C ASN A 76 3.22 -2.22 12.16
N VAL A 77 2.85 -3.42 11.77
CA VAL A 77 1.92 -4.32 12.50
C VAL A 77 2.35 -4.58 13.96
N THR A 78 3.65 -4.60 14.22
CA THR A 78 4.21 -4.86 15.56
C THR A 78 4.33 -3.61 16.44
N ASN A 79 4.15 -2.44 15.87
CA ASN A 79 4.29 -1.16 16.56
C ASN A 79 2.95 -0.70 17.15
N SER A 80 3.02 0.25 18.10
CA SER A 80 1.83 0.93 18.56
C SER A 80 1.28 1.88 17.50
N LEU A 81 -0.01 2.19 17.57
CA LEU A 81 -0.61 3.17 16.66
C LEU A 81 0.05 4.56 16.80
N GLY A 82 0.53 4.91 18.01
CA GLY A 82 1.26 6.15 18.24
C GLY A 82 2.56 6.22 17.44
N ASP A 83 3.33 5.13 17.41
CA ASP A 83 4.58 5.06 16.64
C ASP A 83 4.31 5.17 15.13
N LEU A 84 3.28 4.45 14.66
CA LEU A 84 2.88 4.50 13.25
C LEU A 84 2.43 5.91 12.84
N LEU A 85 1.61 6.58 13.62
CA LEU A 85 1.15 7.94 13.33
C LEU A 85 2.31 8.93 13.31
N SER A 86 3.27 8.79 14.22
CA SER A 86 4.44 9.69 14.29
C SER A 86 5.34 9.57 13.06
N GLN A 87 5.44 8.38 12.47
CA GLN A 87 6.27 8.12 11.29
C GLN A 87 5.57 8.46 9.97
N SER A 88 4.26 8.24 9.91
CA SER A 88 3.51 8.28 8.65
C SER A 88 2.65 9.53 8.48
N THR A 89 2.55 10.38 9.51
CA THR A 89 1.64 11.53 9.47
C THR A 89 2.29 12.80 10.00
N PRO A 90 1.83 13.99 9.57
CA PRO A 90 2.29 15.27 10.11
C PRO A 90 1.67 15.62 11.47
N VAL A 91 0.99 14.68 12.13
CA VAL A 91 0.40 14.88 13.44
C VAL A 91 1.48 14.76 14.51
N PHE A 92 1.51 15.70 15.42
CA PHE A 92 2.46 15.66 16.53
C PHE A 92 1.99 14.64 17.58
N ILE A 93 2.78 13.57 17.75
CA ILE A 93 2.55 12.57 18.78
C ILE A 93 3.50 12.84 19.94
N LYS A 94 2.95 13.21 21.09
CA LYS A 94 3.71 13.34 22.32
C LYS A 94 3.76 11.98 23.01
N SER A 95 4.91 11.36 22.99
CA SER A 95 5.19 10.09 23.70
C SER A 95 6.23 10.32 24.77
N TYR A 96 6.05 9.69 25.92
CA TYR A 96 6.99 9.75 27.04
C TYR A 96 7.94 8.54 27.08
N GLY A 97 7.94 7.71 26.03
CA GLY A 97 8.77 6.53 25.87
C GLY A 97 7.97 5.33 25.37
N ARG A 98 8.68 4.22 25.08
CA ARG A 98 8.01 2.98 24.61
C ARG A 98 7.11 2.41 25.69
N GLY A 99 5.85 2.12 25.35
CA GLY A 99 4.87 1.56 26.29
C GLY A 99 4.32 2.56 27.31
N THR A 100 4.68 3.85 27.21
CA THR A 100 4.10 4.92 28.00
C THR A 100 3.04 5.67 27.20
N MET A 101 2.27 6.52 27.88
CA MET A 101 1.19 7.28 27.27
C MET A 101 1.65 8.04 26.02
N ALA A 102 0.94 7.84 24.92
CA ALA A 102 1.14 8.55 23.67
C ALA A 102 -0.14 9.30 23.29
N THR A 103 -0.04 10.62 23.13
CA THR A 103 -1.19 11.48 22.80
C THR A 103 -0.97 12.22 21.50
N ALA A 104 -2.04 12.39 20.71
CA ALA A 104 -1.99 13.12 19.43
C ALA A 104 -2.42 14.57 19.61
N SER A 105 -1.74 15.46 18.91
CA SER A 105 -2.05 16.88 18.88
C SER A 105 -1.97 17.40 17.46
N PHE A 106 -3.05 18.00 16.97
CA PHE A 106 -3.11 18.65 15.66
C PHE A 106 -2.73 20.11 15.78
N ARG A 107 -1.74 20.58 15.01
CA ARG A 107 -1.38 21.99 14.88
C ARG A 107 -1.19 22.71 16.23
N GLY A 108 -0.66 22.04 17.25
CA GLY A 108 -0.42 22.61 18.56
C GLY A 108 -1.65 22.73 19.46
N THR A 109 -2.79 22.15 19.11
CA THR A 109 -3.96 22.07 20.01
C THR A 109 -3.71 21.05 21.12
N ALA A 110 -4.47 21.16 22.20
CA ALA A 110 -4.38 20.18 23.28
C ALA A 110 -4.87 18.80 22.81
N PRO A 111 -4.33 17.70 23.39
CA PRO A 111 -4.75 16.35 23.03
C PRO A 111 -6.25 16.09 23.25
N SER A 112 -6.89 16.78 24.18
CA SER A 112 -8.33 16.72 24.41
C SER A 112 -9.18 17.31 23.27
N HIS A 113 -8.58 18.13 22.41
CA HIS A 113 -9.22 18.70 21.22
C HIS A 113 -9.11 17.77 20.00
N THR A 114 -8.45 16.63 20.13
CA THR A 114 -8.35 15.61 19.12
C THR A 114 -9.40 14.53 19.36
N GLN A 115 -10.34 14.39 18.46
CA GLN A 115 -11.34 13.34 18.56
C GLN A 115 -10.87 12.08 17.84
N VAL A 116 -11.11 10.92 18.45
CA VAL A 116 -10.77 9.62 17.86
C VAL A 116 -12.01 8.76 17.84
N THR A 117 -12.29 8.22 16.67
CA THR A 117 -13.41 7.29 16.46
C THR A 117 -12.88 5.97 15.93
N TRP A 118 -13.41 4.88 16.41
CA TRP A 118 -13.14 3.52 15.91
C TRP A 118 -14.44 2.89 15.45
N ASN A 119 -14.51 2.54 14.16
CA ASN A 119 -15.73 2.03 13.52
C ASN A 119 -16.97 2.91 13.79
N GLY A 120 -16.76 4.25 13.82
CA GLY A 120 -17.81 5.21 14.09
C GLY A 120 -18.08 5.50 15.57
N MET A 121 -17.50 4.72 16.49
CA MET A 121 -17.65 4.94 17.93
C MET A 121 -16.54 5.82 18.47
N LYS A 122 -16.87 6.81 19.30
CA LYS A 122 -15.91 7.67 19.98
C LYS A 122 -15.21 6.89 21.09
N ILE A 123 -13.87 6.88 21.06
CA ILE A 123 -13.04 6.16 22.03
C ILE A 123 -12.26 7.07 22.98
N ASN A 124 -12.47 8.40 22.91
CA ASN A 124 -11.88 9.34 23.85
C ASN A 124 -12.34 9.03 25.27
N SER A 125 -11.40 9.07 26.23
CA SER A 125 -11.71 8.95 27.65
C SER A 125 -12.72 10.02 28.08
N PRO A 126 -13.83 9.66 28.70
CA PRO A 126 -14.83 10.65 29.15
C PRO A 126 -14.28 11.67 30.12
N MET A 127 -13.32 11.28 30.97
CA MET A 127 -12.74 12.18 31.99
C MET A 127 -11.61 13.05 31.45
N LEU A 128 -10.72 12.48 30.66
CA LEU A 128 -9.52 13.15 30.15
C LEU A 128 -9.72 13.81 28.80
N GLY A 129 -10.78 13.42 28.07
CA GLY A 129 -11.04 13.87 26.70
C GLY A 129 -10.06 13.40 25.65
N MET A 130 -9.01 12.67 26.03
CA MET A 130 -7.93 12.23 25.14
C MET A 130 -7.90 10.71 25.01
N VAL A 131 -7.14 10.22 24.03
CA VAL A 131 -6.89 8.79 23.78
C VAL A 131 -5.41 8.53 23.98
N ASP A 132 -5.09 7.40 24.59
CA ASP A 132 -3.74 6.87 24.66
C ASP A 132 -3.48 5.93 23.45
N PHE A 133 -2.69 6.40 22.51
CA PHE A 133 -2.35 5.66 21.29
C PHE A 133 -1.32 4.54 21.52
N SER A 134 -0.69 4.50 22.70
CA SER A 134 0.23 3.40 23.04
C SER A 134 -0.51 2.10 23.31
N LEU A 135 -1.77 2.20 23.75
CA LEU A 135 -2.61 1.05 24.08
C LEU A 135 -3.29 0.44 22.85
N ILE A 136 -3.26 1.13 21.72
CA ILE A 136 -3.90 0.67 20.48
C ILE A 136 -2.85 0.05 19.59
N PRO A 137 -2.83 -1.29 19.44
CA PRO A 137 -1.91 -1.94 18.50
C PRO A 137 -2.37 -1.69 17.06
N SER A 138 -1.41 -1.39 16.19
CA SER A 138 -1.67 -1.14 14.78
C SER A 138 -2.27 -2.36 14.04
N TYR A 139 -2.07 -3.55 14.57
CA TYR A 139 -2.57 -4.82 14.01
C TYR A 139 -4.09 -4.85 13.79
N PHE A 140 -4.87 -4.20 14.67
CA PHE A 140 -6.34 -4.21 14.55
C PHE A 140 -6.90 -3.16 13.60
N ILE A 141 -6.03 -2.36 12.97
CA ILE A 141 -6.43 -1.23 12.15
C ILE A 141 -6.12 -1.50 10.70
N ASP A 142 -7.15 -1.57 9.87
CA ASP A 142 -7.03 -1.74 8.43
C ASP A 142 -7.10 -0.42 7.67
N GLU A 143 -7.75 0.57 8.26
CA GLU A 143 -7.90 1.89 7.68
C GLU A 143 -7.78 2.97 8.76
N ALA A 144 -6.99 4.02 8.47
CA ALA A 144 -6.91 5.20 9.31
C ALA A 144 -7.01 6.45 8.45
N SER A 145 -7.90 7.35 8.85
CA SER A 145 -8.12 8.63 8.18
C SER A 145 -8.01 9.77 9.17
N LEU A 146 -7.28 10.81 8.78
CA LEU A 146 -7.05 11.99 9.59
C LEU A 146 -7.78 13.19 8.96
N TYR A 147 -8.54 13.89 9.76
CA TYR A 147 -9.25 15.10 9.39
C TYR A 147 -8.68 16.29 10.14
N HIS A 148 -8.25 17.31 9.43
CA HIS A 148 -7.63 18.48 10.01
C HIS A 148 -8.66 19.60 10.22
N GLY A 149 -8.62 20.23 11.39
CA GLY A 149 -9.40 21.43 11.70
C GLY A 149 -10.91 21.23 11.54
N ALA A 150 -11.58 22.13 10.84
CA ALA A 150 -13.04 22.14 10.66
C ALA A 150 -13.62 20.87 10.04
N GLY A 151 -12.80 20.09 9.30
CA GLY A 151 -13.21 18.81 8.74
C GLY A 151 -13.57 17.74 9.77
N SER A 152 -13.10 17.90 11.00
CA SER A 152 -13.43 16.99 12.10
C SER A 152 -14.89 17.08 12.54
N VAL A 153 -15.54 18.23 12.34
CA VAL A 153 -16.93 18.47 12.77
C VAL A 153 -17.93 17.52 12.10
N GLY A 154 -17.67 17.17 10.84
CA GLY A 154 -18.52 16.23 10.10
C GLY A 154 -18.34 14.77 10.51
N VAL A 155 -17.23 14.45 11.19
CA VAL A 155 -16.87 13.09 11.57
C VAL A 155 -17.19 12.80 13.03
N SER A 156 -16.94 13.78 13.90
CA SER A 156 -17.10 13.63 15.35
C SER A 156 -17.28 15.01 15.97
N GLY A 157 -18.34 15.19 16.71
CA GLY A 157 -18.60 16.44 17.42
C GLY A 157 -17.52 16.75 18.46
N GLY A 158 -16.91 17.96 18.39
CA GLY A 158 -15.99 18.46 19.41
C GLY A 158 -14.50 18.40 19.08
N GLY A 159 -14.10 18.01 17.89
CA GLY A 159 -12.69 17.97 17.48
C GLY A 159 -12.21 19.30 16.91
N LEU A 160 -11.90 20.30 17.74
CA LEU A 160 -11.39 21.60 17.29
C LEU A 160 -10.03 21.50 16.59
N GLY A 161 -9.17 20.60 17.04
CA GLY A 161 -7.86 20.37 16.45
C GLY A 161 -7.91 19.49 15.21
N GLY A 162 -8.69 18.44 15.28
CA GLY A 162 -8.84 17.43 14.24
C GLY A 162 -9.53 16.17 14.74
N ALA A 163 -9.76 15.25 13.82
CA ALA A 163 -10.30 13.94 14.14
C ALA A 163 -9.50 12.83 13.45
N ILE A 164 -9.37 11.71 14.15
CA ILE A 164 -8.78 10.47 13.65
C ILE A 164 -9.87 9.42 13.60
N THR A 165 -10.14 8.87 12.42
CA THR A 165 -11.06 7.74 12.26
C THR A 165 -10.26 6.49 12.00
N LEU A 166 -10.55 5.45 12.77
CA LEU A 166 -9.96 4.14 12.66
C LEU A 166 -11.02 3.17 12.18
N GLY A 167 -10.67 2.33 11.23
CA GLY A 167 -11.53 1.31 10.68
C GLY A 167 -10.90 -0.06 10.77
N THR A 168 -11.70 -1.06 11.15
CA THR A 168 -11.35 -2.48 11.06
C THR A 168 -12.30 -3.14 10.08
N LYS A 169 -11.76 -3.83 9.08
CA LYS A 169 -12.55 -4.58 8.11
C LYS A 169 -13.12 -5.83 8.76
N PRO A 170 -14.42 -6.15 8.56
CA PRO A 170 -14.96 -7.40 9.06
C PRO A 170 -14.26 -8.59 8.39
N LEU A 171 -13.96 -9.62 9.19
CA LEU A 171 -13.47 -10.90 8.67
C LEU A 171 -14.57 -11.51 7.78
N GLY A 172 -14.38 -11.48 6.48
CA GLY A 172 -15.36 -12.03 5.52
C GLY A 172 -15.44 -11.29 4.20
N GLU A 173 -14.95 -10.06 4.12
CA GLU A 173 -14.84 -9.30 2.85
C GLU A 173 -13.43 -9.38 2.23
N SER A 174 -12.74 -10.50 2.36
CA SER A 174 -11.59 -10.77 1.51
C SER A 174 -12.12 -11.15 0.13
N GLY A 175 -12.16 -10.16 -0.71
CA GLY A 175 -12.41 -10.14 -2.14
C GLY A 175 -12.76 -11.45 -2.83
N ALA A 176 -13.99 -11.50 -3.29
CA ALA A 176 -14.34 -12.32 -4.44
C ALA A 176 -13.79 -11.68 -5.73
#